data_df7969167bcb700f0c40c2c22529282c
#
_entry.id   df7969167bcb700f0c40c2c22529282c
#
_cell.length_a   1.000
_cell.length_b   1.000
_cell.length_c   1.000
_cell.angle_alpha   90.00
_cell.angle_beta   90.00
_cell.angle_gamma   90.00
#
_symmetry.space_group_name_H-M   'P 1'
#
loop_
_entity.id
_entity.type
_entity.pdbx_description
1 polymer ?
#
loop_
_entity_poly.entity_id
_entity_poly.type
_entity_poly.pdbx_seq_one_letter_code
_entity_poly.pdbx_strand_id
1 'polypeptide(L)'
;MNTRPTDKLAIAIAQLNSTVGDIAGNAEKARRARADAAHADLVVFPELFIAGYPPEDLVLKPAFQAGCRSAIETLARETASPGPALLVGTPWLDNGRLYNAVALLDGGDVSALRYKVDLPNYGVFDEKRVFASGPMPGPVNFRGVRLGIPICEDIWGAE
;
A
#
# COMPACT_ATOMS: atom_id res chain seq x y z
N MET A 1 -20.19 -13.75 12.96
CA MET A 1 -18.78 -13.68 13.43
C MET A 1 -18.07 -14.91 12.89
N ASN A 2 -17.16 -14.73 11.95
CA ASN A 2 -16.46 -15.85 11.32
C ASN A 2 -15.20 -16.14 12.15
N THR A 3 -15.31 -17.03 13.12
CA THR A 3 -14.20 -17.50 13.93
C THR A 3 -13.41 -18.57 13.17
N ARG A 4 -12.65 -18.18 12.15
CA ARG A 4 -11.61 -19.06 11.63
C ARG A 4 -10.52 -19.21 12.69
N PRO A 5 -9.97 -20.41 12.89
CA PRO A 5 -8.79 -20.56 13.72
C PRO A 5 -7.66 -19.68 13.18
N THR A 6 -7.04 -18.91 14.04
CA THR A 6 -6.06 -17.85 13.73
C THR A 6 -4.65 -18.35 13.38
N ASP A 7 -4.50 -19.60 13.01
CA ASP A 7 -3.22 -20.24 12.68
C ASP A 7 -2.88 -20.24 11.18
N LYS A 8 -3.80 -19.77 10.31
CA LYS A 8 -3.59 -19.69 8.85
C LYS A 8 -4.14 -18.40 8.30
N LEU A 9 -3.33 -17.73 7.48
CA LEU A 9 -3.69 -16.55 6.73
C LEU A 9 -3.51 -16.84 5.22
N ALA A 10 -4.58 -16.71 4.45
CA ALA A 10 -4.54 -16.83 3.00
C ALA A 10 -4.21 -15.48 2.37
N ILE A 11 -3.04 -15.37 1.73
CA ILE A 11 -2.58 -14.14 1.08
C ILE A 11 -2.59 -14.35 -0.43
N ALA A 12 -3.25 -13.45 -1.16
CA ALA A 12 -3.16 -13.36 -2.61
C ALA A 12 -2.16 -12.26 -2.99
N ILE A 13 -1.22 -12.57 -3.86
CA ILE A 13 -0.26 -11.60 -4.39
C ILE A 13 -0.77 -11.11 -5.74
N ALA A 14 -1.16 -9.84 -5.79
CA ALA A 14 -1.61 -9.18 -7.01
C ALA A 14 -0.41 -8.58 -7.76
N GLN A 15 0.34 -9.42 -8.47
CA GLN A 15 1.47 -8.98 -9.29
C GLN A 15 0.95 -8.33 -10.59
N LEU A 16 0.52 -7.09 -10.48
CA LEU A 16 -0.10 -6.32 -11.57
C LEU A 16 0.79 -5.17 -11.99
N ASN A 17 0.74 -4.84 -13.27
CA ASN A 17 1.40 -3.65 -13.81
C ASN A 17 0.48 -2.43 -13.63
N SER A 18 0.86 -1.51 -12.74
CA SER A 18 0.19 -0.22 -12.58
C SER A 18 0.69 0.77 -13.64
N THR A 19 -0.19 1.69 -14.03
CA THR A 19 0.13 2.74 -15.00
C THR A 19 0.47 4.03 -14.25
N VAL A 20 1.63 4.62 -14.52
CA VAL A 20 2.05 5.89 -13.88
C VAL A 20 1.03 6.98 -14.19
N GLY A 21 0.54 7.64 -13.15
CA GLY A 21 -0.41 8.74 -13.25
C GLY A 21 -1.88 8.34 -13.42
N ASP A 22 -2.18 7.08 -13.72
CA ASP A 22 -3.56 6.59 -13.87
C ASP A 22 -4.14 6.07 -12.55
N ILE A 23 -4.38 7.00 -11.62
CA ILE A 23 -4.95 6.68 -10.29
C ILE A 23 -6.25 5.89 -10.42
N ALA A 24 -7.15 6.32 -11.30
CA ALA A 24 -8.47 5.69 -11.45
C ALA A 24 -8.36 4.26 -12.00
N GLY A 25 -7.56 4.06 -13.05
CA GLY A 25 -7.34 2.73 -13.63
C GLY A 25 -6.61 1.79 -12.67
N ASN A 26 -5.64 2.28 -11.90
CA ASN A 26 -4.95 1.48 -10.90
C ASN A 26 -5.90 1.08 -9.74
N ALA A 27 -6.75 1.99 -9.28
CA ALA A 27 -7.78 1.67 -8.29
C ALA A 27 -8.77 0.62 -8.82
N GLU A 28 -9.16 0.70 -10.10
CA GLU A 28 -10.02 -0.30 -10.72
C GLU A 28 -9.34 -1.69 -10.83
N LYS A 29 -8.04 -1.73 -11.14
CA LYS A 29 -7.25 -2.97 -11.08
C LYS A 29 -7.26 -3.58 -9.68
N ALA A 30 -7.17 -2.73 -8.63
CA ALA A 30 -7.25 -3.19 -7.24
C ALA A 30 -8.61 -3.80 -6.90
N ARG A 31 -9.72 -3.20 -7.35
CA ARG A 31 -11.08 -3.75 -7.17
C ARG A 31 -11.25 -5.12 -7.82
N ARG A 32 -10.78 -5.25 -9.05
CA ARG A 32 -10.83 -6.53 -9.77
C ARG A 32 -10.02 -7.61 -9.07
N ALA A 33 -8.79 -7.31 -8.69
CA ALA A 33 -7.95 -8.25 -7.95
C ALA A 33 -8.58 -8.66 -6.61
N ARG A 34 -9.25 -7.74 -5.91
CA ARG A 34 -10.01 -8.06 -4.69
C ARG A 34 -11.15 -9.02 -4.96
N ALA A 35 -11.90 -8.81 -6.03
CA ALA A 35 -13.01 -9.68 -6.42
C ALA A 35 -12.52 -11.08 -6.83
N ASP A 36 -11.46 -11.16 -7.63
CA ASP A 36 -10.87 -12.41 -8.11
C ASP A 36 -10.27 -13.24 -6.96
N ALA A 37 -9.76 -12.56 -5.93
CA ALA A 37 -9.17 -13.16 -4.75
C ALA A 37 -10.15 -13.31 -3.57
N ALA A 38 -11.46 -13.44 -3.81
CA ALA A 38 -12.50 -13.48 -2.77
C ALA A 38 -12.29 -14.57 -1.70
N HIS A 39 -11.48 -15.59 -1.99
CA HIS A 39 -11.12 -16.69 -1.08
C HIS A 39 -9.96 -16.34 -0.12
N ALA A 40 -9.23 -15.26 -0.40
CA ALA A 40 -8.10 -14.81 0.43
C ALA A 40 -8.56 -14.00 1.64
N ASP A 41 -7.67 -13.86 2.62
CA ASP A 41 -7.84 -12.94 3.75
C ASP A 41 -7.27 -11.54 3.44
N LEU A 42 -6.20 -11.49 2.64
CA LEU A 42 -5.47 -10.29 2.28
C LEU A 42 -5.02 -10.35 0.82
N VAL A 43 -5.17 -9.24 0.08
CA VAL A 43 -4.54 -9.05 -1.23
C VAL A 43 -3.42 -8.04 -1.11
N VAL A 44 -2.22 -8.41 -1.56
CA VAL A 44 -1.00 -7.58 -1.50
C VAL A 44 -0.68 -7.05 -2.89
N PHE A 45 -0.49 -5.74 -2.98
CA PHE A 45 -0.16 -5.02 -4.22
C PHE A 45 1.30 -4.52 -4.22
N PRO A 46 1.86 -4.23 -5.41
CA PRO A 46 3.19 -3.65 -5.55
C PRO A 46 3.35 -2.30 -4.83
N GLU A 47 4.62 -1.92 -4.62
CA GLU A 47 5.03 -0.60 -4.17
C GLU A 47 4.43 0.50 -5.06
N LEU A 48 3.96 1.62 -4.41
CA LEU A 48 3.38 2.78 -5.10
C LEU A 48 2.29 2.45 -6.13
N PHE A 49 1.57 1.36 -5.94
CA PHE A 49 0.62 0.81 -6.92
C PHE A 49 -0.41 1.83 -7.40
N ILE A 50 -0.95 2.68 -6.51
CA ILE A 50 -1.97 3.67 -6.90
C ILE A 50 -1.40 4.75 -7.81
N ALA A 51 -0.17 5.19 -7.55
CA ALA A 51 0.51 6.21 -8.36
C ALA A 51 1.10 5.66 -9.66
N GLY A 52 1.43 4.35 -9.66
CA GLY A 52 2.33 3.72 -10.62
C GLY A 52 3.79 3.96 -10.25
N TYR A 53 4.70 3.05 -10.67
CA TYR A 53 6.12 3.10 -10.32
C TYR A 53 6.99 3.16 -11.59
N PRO A 54 8.00 4.05 -11.64
CA PRO A 54 8.30 5.14 -10.71
C PRO A 54 7.46 6.40 -11.02
N PRO A 55 6.88 7.05 -9.99
CA PRO A 55 6.00 8.19 -10.22
C PRO A 55 6.74 9.52 -10.46
N GLU A 56 8.06 9.55 -10.27
CA GLU A 56 8.94 10.70 -10.46
C GLU A 56 8.39 11.99 -9.80
N ASP A 57 8.51 13.14 -10.44
CA ASP A 57 8.04 14.43 -9.92
C ASP A 57 6.52 14.56 -9.83
N LEU A 58 5.78 13.60 -10.38
CA LEU A 58 4.32 13.62 -10.32
C LEU A 58 3.80 13.64 -8.88
N VAL A 59 4.49 12.90 -7.98
CA VAL A 59 4.12 12.84 -6.55
C VAL A 59 4.30 14.17 -5.81
N LEU A 60 5.05 15.11 -6.35
CA LEU A 60 5.23 16.44 -5.76
C LEU A 60 4.03 17.37 -6.02
N LYS A 61 3.13 17.00 -6.93
CA LYS A 61 1.94 17.80 -7.26
C LYS A 61 0.83 17.60 -6.21
N PRO A 62 0.37 18.66 -5.51
CA PRO A 62 -0.65 18.53 -4.46
C PRO A 62 -1.94 17.87 -4.95
N ALA A 63 -2.38 18.18 -6.16
CA ALA A 63 -3.58 17.56 -6.73
C ALA A 63 -3.43 16.05 -6.95
N PHE A 64 -2.23 15.59 -7.32
CA PHE A 64 -1.94 14.17 -7.49
C PHE A 64 -1.90 13.45 -6.13
N GLN A 65 -1.27 14.05 -5.12
CA GLN A 65 -1.26 13.52 -3.74
C GLN A 65 -2.69 13.38 -3.20
N ALA A 66 -3.52 14.42 -3.38
CA ALA A 66 -4.92 14.39 -2.97
C ALA A 66 -5.72 13.31 -3.72
N GLY A 67 -5.45 13.12 -5.01
CA GLY A 67 -6.06 12.07 -5.83
C GLY A 67 -5.69 10.67 -5.32
N CYS A 68 -4.42 10.39 -5.04
CA CYS A 68 -3.97 9.13 -4.46
C CYS A 68 -4.63 8.88 -3.10
N ARG A 69 -4.66 9.89 -2.24
CA ARG A 69 -5.32 9.83 -0.93
C ARG A 69 -6.80 9.46 -1.05
N SER A 70 -7.55 10.16 -1.92
CA SER A 70 -8.96 9.91 -2.16
C SER A 70 -9.22 8.50 -2.70
N ALA A 71 -8.36 7.99 -3.58
CA ALA A 71 -8.47 6.63 -4.11
C ALA A 71 -8.30 5.59 -2.99
N ILE A 72 -7.29 5.74 -2.11
CA ILE A 72 -7.08 4.87 -0.97
C ILE A 72 -8.27 4.89 -0.02
N GLU A 73 -8.78 6.07 0.33
CA GLU A 73 -9.93 6.21 1.23
C GLU A 73 -11.22 5.62 0.62
N THR A 74 -11.36 5.68 -0.70
CA THR A 74 -12.49 5.06 -1.40
C THR A 74 -12.37 3.54 -1.38
N LEU A 75 -11.20 2.99 -1.71
CA LEU A 75 -10.94 1.56 -1.62
C LEU A 75 -11.12 1.06 -0.17
N ALA A 76 -10.70 1.84 0.82
CA ALA A 76 -10.90 1.49 2.23
C ALA A 76 -12.39 1.33 2.55
N ARG A 77 -13.24 2.32 2.21
CA ARG A 77 -14.69 2.23 2.41
C ARG A 77 -15.31 0.99 1.74
N GLU A 78 -14.82 0.61 0.57
CA GLU A 78 -15.28 -0.57 -0.15
C GLU A 78 -14.96 -1.89 0.59
N THR A 79 -13.92 -1.90 1.45
CA THR A 79 -13.60 -3.08 2.28
C THR A 79 -14.60 -3.34 3.41
N ALA A 80 -15.56 -2.46 3.65
CA ALA A 80 -16.68 -2.73 4.54
C ALA A 80 -17.57 -3.88 4.02
N SER A 81 -17.58 -4.11 2.71
CA SER A 81 -18.27 -5.27 2.12
C SER A 81 -17.45 -6.55 2.30
N PRO A 82 -18.10 -7.73 2.37
CA PRO A 82 -17.40 -9.01 2.50
C PRO A 82 -16.32 -9.22 1.43
N GLY A 83 -15.18 -9.76 1.84
CA GLY A 83 -14.05 -10.04 0.96
C GLY A 83 -12.70 -9.81 1.66
N PRO A 84 -11.57 -9.95 0.94
CA PRO A 84 -10.25 -9.75 1.49
C PRO A 84 -9.99 -8.29 1.84
N ALA A 85 -9.13 -8.07 2.83
CA ALA A 85 -8.46 -6.80 3.07
C ALA A 85 -7.47 -6.51 1.93
N LEU A 86 -7.05 -5.26 1.77
CA LEU A 86 -6.09 -4.84 0.76
C LEU A 86 -4.84 -4.23 1.42
N LEU A 87 -3.66 -4.60 0.95
CA LEU A 87 -2.39 -3.96 1.32
C LEU A 87 -1.84 -3.25 0.08
N VAL A 88 -1.97 -1.92 0.02
CA VAL A 88 -1.81 -1.14 -1.20
C VAL A 88 -0.71 -0.10 -1.07
N GLY A 89 0.28 -0.12 -1.98
CA GLY A 89 1.33 0.89 -2.09
C GLY A 89 0.79 2.22 -2.63
N THR A 90 1.17 3.33 -1.98
CA THR A 90 0.68 4.68 -2.33
C THR A 90 1.63 5.77 -1.82
N PRO A 91 1.77 6.90 -2.52
CA PRO A 91 2.35 8.09 -1.89
C PRO A 91 1.39 8.62 -0.82
N TRP A 92 1.95 9.11 0.30
CA TRP A 92 1.17 9.57 1.43
C TRP A 92 1.76 10.82 2.06
N LEU A 93 0.99 11.90 2.04
CA LEU A 93 1.36 13.13 2.73
C LEU A 93 0.90 13.08 4.18
N ASP A 94 1.84 13.22 5.12
CA ASP A 94 1.59 13.29 6.55
C ASP A 94 2.47 14.35 7.20
N ASN A 95 1.87 15.24 8.00
CA ASN A 95 2.56 16.33 8.69
C ASN A 95 3.53 17.14 7.81
N GLY A 96 3.11 17.40 6.57
CA GLY A 96 3.90 18.17 5.60
C GLY A 96 5.08 17.41 4.97
N ARG A 97 5.20 16.10 5.23
CA ARG A 97 6.20 15.22 4.62
C ARG A 97 5.51 14.21 3.71
N LEU A 98 6.10 13.99 2.55
CA LEU A 98 5.63 13.00 1.61
C LEU A 98 6.38 11.68 1.80
N TYR A 99 5.65 10.59 1.94
CA TYR A 99 6.20 9.25 2.15
C TYR A 99 5.82 8.30 1.01
N ASN A 100 6.75 7.40 0.68
CA ASN A 100 6.41 6.14 0.04
C ASN A 100 5.80 5.25 1.11
N ALA A 101 4.55 4.88 0.96
CA ALA A 101 3.78 4.22 2.01
C ALA A 101 3.04 3.00 1.50
N VAL A 102 2.64 2.16 2.41
CA VAL A 102 1.66 1.10 2.19
C VAL A 102 0.51 1.26 3.20
N ALA A 103 -0.71 1.14 2.70
CA ALA A 103 -1.93 1.21 3.49
C ALA A 103 -2.57 -0.16 3.59
N LEU A 104 -2.91 -0.58 4.81
CA LEU A 104 -3.77 -1.74 5.07
C LEU A 104 -5.21 -1.25 5.17
N LEU A 105 -6.05 -1.72 4.25
CA LEU A 105 -7.47 -1.37 4.14
C LEU A 105 -8.30 -2.58 4.58
N ASP A 106 -9.04 -2.44 5.68
CA ASP A 106 -9.89 -3.51 6.21
C ASP A 106 -11.10 -2.94 6.95
N GLY A 107 -12.24 -3.57 6.81
CA GLY A 107 -13.45 -3.23 7.56
C GLY A 107 -14.05 -1.84 7.29
N GLY A 108 -13.70 -1.23 6.16
CA GLY A 108 -14.18 0.10 5.76
C GLY A 108 -13.19 1.24 6.03
N ASP A 109 -12.05 0.96 6.66
CA ASP A 109 -11.07 1.97 7.11
C ASP A 109 -9.66 1.67 6.64
N VAL A 110 -8.80 2.71 6.68
CA VAL A 110 -7.35 2.56 6.65
C VAL A 110 -6.89 2.13 8.03
N SER A 111 -6.79 0.81 8.24
CA SER A 111 -6.53 0.22 9.56
C SER A 111 -5.06 0.34 9.99
N ALA A 112 -4.14 0.48 9.05
CA ALA A 112 -2.73 0.76 9.32
C ALA A 112 -2.04 1.44 8.13
N LEU A 113 -1.00 2.23 8.45
CA LEU A 113 -0.05 2.79 7.50
C LEU A 113 1.36 2.40 7.90
N ARG A 114 2.20 2.14 6.89
CA ARG A 114 3.64 1.98 7.05
C ARG A 114 4.35 2.84 6.03
N TYR A 115 5.40 3.51 6.44
CA TYR A 115 6.23 4.35 5.59
C TYR A 115 7.54 3.63 5.33
N LYS A 116 8.03 3.71 4.10
CA LYS A 116 9.34 3.21 3.72
C LYS A 116 10.42 3.94 4.51
N VAL A 117 11.36 3.18 5.06
CA VAL A 117 12.48 3.69 5.86
C VAL A 117 13.70 3.92 4.99
N ASP A 118 14.07 2.89 4.24
CA ASP A 118 15.25 2.92 3.38
C ASP A 118 14.89 3.37 1.97
N LEU A 119 15.34 4.57 1.62
CA LEU A 119 15.07 5.17 0.32
C LEU A 119 16.28 4.96 -0.59
N PRO A 120 16.16 4.12 -1.64
CA PRO A 120 17.26 3.93 -2.57
C PRO A 120 17.57 5.23 -3.31
N ASN A 121 18.88 5.53 -3.43
CA ASN A 121 19.38 6.73 -4.08
C ASN A 121 20.67 6.41 -4.85
N TYR A 122 20.58 5.37 -5.69
CA TYR A 122 21.68 4.87 -6.51
C TYR A 122 21.15 4.31 -7.83
N GLY A 123 22.00 4.26 -8.85
CA GLY A 123 21.61 3.79 -10.18
C GLY A 123 20.47 4.62 -10.76
N VAL A 124 19.33 3.99 -10.98
CA VAL A 124 18.11 4.63 -11.51
C VAL A 124 17.18 5.14 -10.41
N PHE A 125 17.52 4.90 -9.15
CA PHE A 125 16.68 5.28 -8.01
C PHE A 125 17.08 6.65 -7.47
N ASP A 126 16.11 7.52 -7.24
CA ASP A 126 16.26 8.87 -6.70
C ASP A 126 15.12 9.19 -5.71
N GLU A 127 14.82 8.25 -4.84
CA GLU A 127 13.66 8.40 -3.93
C GLU A 127 13.87 9.47 -2.86
N LYS A 128 15.12 9.72 -2.42
CA LYS A 128 15.42 10.76 -1.42
C LYS A 128 15.08 12.17 -1.89
N ARG A 129 14.97 12.38 -3.20
CA ARG A 129 14.58 13.67 -3.78
C ARG A 129 13.10 13.98 -3.56
N VAL A 130 12.25 12.98 -3.52
CA VAL A 130 10.79 13.12 -3.50
C VAL A 130 10.14 12.62 -2.21
N PHE A 131 10.74 11.67 -1.49
CA PHE A 131 10.17 11.08 -0.30
C PHE A 131 11.04 11.33 0.94
N ALA A 132 10.37 11.43 2.08
CA ALA A 132 11.01 11.39 3.38
C ALA A 132 11.14 9.95 3.89
N SER A 133 12.22 9.65 4.59
CA SER A 133 12.36 8.38 5.32
C SER A 133 11.35 8.31 6.46
N GLY A 134 10.66 7.17 6.56
CA GLY A 134 9.73 6.88 7.64
C GLY A 134 10.44 6.52 8.96
N PRO A 135 9.71 6.50 10.07
CA PRO A 135 10.22 5.93 11.32
C PRO A 135 10.30 4.41 11.21
N MET A 136 11.21 3.80 11.97
CA MET A 136 11.31 2.34 12.05
C MET A 136 9.95 1.73 12.43
N PRO A 137 9.37 0.87 11.58
CA PRO A 137 8.02 0.36 11.81
C PRO A 137 8.02 -0.88 12.71
N GLY A 138 7.04 -0.96 13.59
CA GLY A 138 6.69 -2.24 14.24
C GLY A 138 5.72 -3.06 13.38
N PRO A 139 5.47 -4.33 13.74
CA PRO A 139 4.51 -5.17 13.03
C PRO A 139 3.09 -4.64 13.15
N VAL A 140 2.25 -4.97 12.17
CA VAL A 140 0.80 -4.71 12.19
C VAL A 140 0.07 -5.96 12.68
N ASN A 141 -0.89 -5.81 13.58
CA ASN A 141 -1.81 -6.89 13.92
C ASN A 141 -2.92 -6.95 12.88
N PHE A 142 -3.03 -8.07 12.20
CA PHE A 142 -4.09 -8.32 11.23
C PHE A 142 -4.72 -9.68 11.50
N ARG A 143 -5.99 -9.68 11.89
CA ARG A 143 -6.77 -10.90 12.17
C ARG A 143 -6.04 -11.90 13.09
N GLY A 144 -5.35 -11.40 14.12
CA GLY A 144 -4.61 -12.21 15.08
C GLY A 144 -3.20 -12.62 14.66
N VAL A 145 -2.76 -12.23 13.46
CA VAL A 145 -1.39 -12.46 12.95
C VAL A 145 -0.60 -11.15 12.99
N ARG A 146 0.66 -11.22 13.40
CA ARG A 146 1.59 -10.08 13.37
C ARG A 146 2.30 -10.05 12.02
N LEU A 147 2.02 -9.02 11.21
CA LEU A 147 2.61 -8.83 9.88
C LEU A 147 3.76 -7.85 9.93
N GLY A 148 4.95 -8.26 9.49
CA GLY A 148 6.01 -7.34 9.07
C GLY A 148 5.73 -6.89 7.65
N ILE A 149 5.82 -5.58 7.40
CA ILE A 149 5.48 -5.00 6.10
C ILE A 149 6.64 -4.09 5.65
N PRO A 150 7.77 -4.68 5.19
CA PRO A 150 8.86 -3.92 4.57
C PRO A 150 8.46 -3.50 3.14
N ILE A 151 8.95 -2.35 2.71
CA ILE A 151 8.70 -1.82 1.36
C ILE A 151 10.03 -1.86 0.59
N CYS A 152 10.12 -2.77 -0.38
CA CYS A 152 11.25 -2.89 -1.31
C CYS A 152 12.63 -2.83 -0.62
N GLU A 153 13.31 -1.67 -0.65
CA GLU A 153 14.66 -1.45 -0.11
C GLU A 153 14.78 -1.78 1.39
N ASP A 154 13.69 -1.67 2.13
CA ASP A 154 13.67 -1.97 3.58
C ASP A 154 14.18 -3.38 3.95
N ILE A 155 14.22 -4.30 2.99
CA ILE A 155 14.72 -5.67 3.23
C ILE A 155 16.17 -5.88 2.77
N TRP A 156 16.80 -4.88 2.16
CA TRP A 156 18.15 -4.98 1.62
C TRP A 156 19.21 -4.35 2.53
N GLY A 157 18.81 -3.51 3.48
CA GLY A 157 19.69 -2.88 4.43
C GLY A 157 20.34 -3.91 5.35
N ALA A 158 21.62 -3.73 5.70
CA ALA A 158 22.22 -4.43 6.83
C ALA A 158 21.59 -3.87 8.12
N GLU A 159 21.19 -4.78 9.04
CA GLU A 159 20.74 -4.40 10.38
C GLU A 159 21.83 -3.68 11.16
#